data_f14054dee2bae59de859ade0210dacbb
#
_entry.id   f14054dee2bae59de859ade0210dacbb
#
_cell.length_a   1.000
_cell.length_b   1.000
_cell.length_c   1.000
_cell.angle_alpha   90.00
_cell.angle_beta   90.00
_cell.angle_gamma   90.00
#
_symmetry.space_group_name_H-M   'P 1'
#
loop_
_entity.id
_entity.type
_entity.pdbx_description
1 polymer ?
#
loop_
_entity_poly.entity_id
_entity_poly.type
_entity_poly.pdbx_seq_one_letter_code
_entity_poly.pdbx_strand_id
1 'polypeptide(L)'
;GVALARECANRPGNHCTPQFLAGEARRLGKDFDLGVQVLDRKEVEKLGMGCFLAVAQASKQPLKFIVVQYHGAAKTVAPLVLVGKGITFDTGGVSLKPAAEMDEMKFDMGGAASVLGTLRAVAQLKPKINLVGLIPACENMPGGGAVKPGDVVTSMSGQTVDILNTDAEGRPTL
;
A
#
# COMPACT_ATOMS: atom_id res chain seq x y z
N GLY A 1 -13.17 7.15 -11.64
CA GLY A 1 -11.79 6.77 -11.28
C GLY A 1 -11.01 7.97 -10.75
N VAL A 2 -10.73 8.97 -11.57
CA VAL A 2 -9.86 10.14 -11.25
C VAL A 2 -10.30 10.88 -9.98
N ALA A 3 -11.60 11.14 -9.81
CA ALA A 3 -12.10 11.84 -8.62
C ALA A 3 -11.77 11.08 -7.32
N LEU A 4 -11.88 9.74 -7.31
CA LEU A 4 -11.50 8.93 -6.15
C LEU A 4 -9.99 8.98 -5.89
N ALA A 5 -9.17 8.84 -6.93
CA ALA A 5 -7.72 8.92 -6.80
C ALA A 5 -7.27 10.26 -6.20
N ARG A 6 -7.81 11.36 -6.72
CA ARG A 6 -7.52 12.71 -6.21
C ARG A 6 -8.02 12.91 -4.78
N GLU A 7 -9.20 12.40 -4.45
CA GLU A 7 -9.76 12.47 -3.10
C GLU A 7 -8.85 11.76 -2.09
N CYS A 8 -8.38 10.56 -2.40
CA CYS A 8 -7.44 9.84 -1.54
C CYS A 8 -6.10 10.59 -1.41
N ALA A 9 -5.50 11.00 -2.54
CA ALA A 9 -4.17 11.58 -2.53
C ALA A 9 -4.12 13.00 -1.92
N ASN A 10 -5.18 13.79 -2.03
CA ASN A 10 -5.19 15.16 -1.49
C ASN A 10 -5.44 15.22 0.03
N ARG A 11 -5.92 14.14 0.65
CA ARG A 11 -6.13 14.10 2.09
C ARG A 11 -4.81 14.11 2.84
N PRO A 12 -4.70 14.87 3.95
CA PRO A 12 -3.52 14.81 4.80
C PRO A 12 -3.38 13.43 5.47
N GLY A 13 -2.14 13.06 5.85
CA GLY A 13 -1.80 11.72 6.36
C GLY A 13 -2.57 11.30 7.62
N ASN A 14 -2.99 12.25 8.45
CA ASN A 14 -3.83 11.96 9.62
C ASN A 14 -5.29 11.60 9.27
N HIS A 15 -5.73 11.81 8.04
CA HIS A 15 -7.04 11.42 7.51
C HIS A 15 -6.92 10.27 6.50
N CYS A 16 -5.96 10.33 5.57
CA CYS A 16 -5.69 9.23 4.64
C CYS A 16 -4.69 8.24 5.26
N THR A 17 -5.15 7.48 6.24
CA THR A 17 -4.39 6.42 6.90
C THR A 17 -4.48 5.10 6.14
N PRO A 18 -3.64 4.08 6.45
CA PRO A 18 -3.80 2.74 5.88
C PRO A 18 -5.21 2.17 6.09
N GLN A 19 -5.82 2.46 7.24
CA GLN A 19 -7.18 2.05 7.55
C GLN A 19 -8.22 2.75 6.67
N PHE A 20 -8.00 4.03 6.34
CA PHE A 20 -8.86 4.76 5.41
C PHE A 20 -8.83 4.13 4.01
N LEU A 21 -7.64 3.83 3.47
CA LEU A 21 -7.49 3.16 2.17
C LEU A 21 -8.18 1.79 2.15
N ALA A 22 -8.05 1.02 3.23
CA ALA A 22 -8.76 -0.24 3.38
C ALA A 22 -10.31 -0.05 3.42
N GLY A 23 -10.78 1.02 4.05
CA GLY A 23 -12.19 1.41 4.06
C GLY A 23 -12.71 1.74 2.66
N GLU A 24 -11.95 2.52 1.88
CA GLU A 24 -12.30 2.85 0.49
C GLU A 24 -12.34 1.60 -0.41
N ALA A 25 -11.37 0.68 -0.25
CA ALA A 25 -11.39 -0.59 -0.96
C ALA A 25 -12.64 -1.42 -0.63
N ARG A 26 -13.01 -1.53 0.66
CA ARG A 26 -14.23 -2.24 1.08
C ARG A 26 -15.49 -1.57 0.53
N ARG A 27 -15.51 -0.22 0.48
CA ARG A 27 -16.63 0.52 -0.11
C ARG A 27 -16.77 0.20 -1.60
N LEU A 28 -15.65 0.19 -2.36
CA LEU A 28 -15.67 -0.22 -3.75
C LEU A 28 -16.15 -1.67 -3.92
N GLY A 29 -15.71 -2.58 -3.05
CA GLY A 29 -16.16 -3.96 -3.03
C GLY A 29 -17.67 -4.06 -2.91
N LYS A 30 -18.25 -3.31 -1.96
CA LYS A 30 -19.69 -3.27 -1.72
C LYS A 30 -20.49 -2.62 -2.88
N ASP A 31 -19.98 -1.49 -3.39
CA ASP A 31 -20.69 -0.69 -4.40
C ASP A 31 -20.67 -1.34 -5.79
N PHE A 32 -19.64 -2.15 -6.09
CA PHE A 32 -19.39 -2.71 -7.42
C PHE A 32 -19.21 -4.23 -7.45
N ASP A 33 -19.50 -4.93 -6.36
CA ASP A 33 -19.34 -6.39 -6.25
C ASP A 33 -17.93 -6.87 -6.58
N LEU A 34 -16.91 -6.19 -6.02
CA LEU A 34 -15.51 -6.58 -6.15
C LEU A 34 -15.10 -7.49 -4.99
N GLY A 35 -14.24 -8.47 -5.27
CA GLY A 35 -13.58 -9.23 -4.22
C GLY A 35 -12.60 -8.33 -3.45
N VAL A 36 -12.73 -8.23 -2.13
CA VAL A 36 -11.82 -7.42 -1.31
C VAL A 36 -11.32 -8.24 -0.13
N GLN A 37 -10.01 -8.30 0.02
CA GLN A 37 -9.34 -8.86 1.18
C GLN A 37 -8.41 -7.80 1.77
N VAL A 38 -8.41 -7.66 3.08
CA VAL A 38 -7.54 -6.74 3.81
C VAL A 38 -6.81 -7.54 4.87
N LEU A 39 -5.50 -7.66 4.72
CA LEU A 39 -4.65 -8.40 5.64
C LEU A 39 -4.08 -7.45 6.69
N ASP A 40 -4.18 -7.84 7.93
CA ASP A 40 -3.56 -7.17 9.07
C ASP A 40 -2.14 -7.69 9.34
N ARG A 41 -1.43 -7.07 10.28
CA ARG A 41 -0.04 -7.43 10.64
C ARG A 41 0.15 -8.94 10.83
N LYS A 42 -0.73 -9.62 11.57
CA LYS A 42 -0.61 -11.06 11.83
C LYS A 42 -0.66 -11.92 10.57
N GLU A 43 -1.45 -11.52 9.60
CA GLU A 43 -1.58 -12.24 8.33
C GLU A 43 -0.37 -11.97 7.43
N VAL A 44 0.10 -10.72 7.42
CA VAL A 44 1.32 -10.29 6.70
C VAL A 44 2.56 -11.01 7.28
N GLU A 45 2.65 -11.17 8.61
CA GLU A 45 3.69 -11.96 9.30
C GLU A 45 3.67 -13.43 8.89
N LYS A 46 2.49 -14.04 8.82
CA LYS A 46 2.34 -15.44 8.37
C LYS A 46 2.76 -15.64 6.92
N LEU A 47 2.63 -14.62 6.08
CA LEU A 47 3.10 -14.65 4.69
C LEU A 47 4.61 -14.41 4.55
N GLY A 48 5.31 -14.08 5.64
CA GLY A 48 6.75 -13.82 5.61
C GLY A 48 7.14 -12.53 4.88
N MET A 49 6.26 -11.51 4.84
CA MET A 49 6.52 -10.24 4.15
C MET A 49 7.42 -9.32 5.00
N GLY A 50 8.64 -9.78 5.33
CA GLY A 50 9.53 -9.11 6.29
C GLY A 50 9.95 -7.71 5.84
N CYS A 51 10.12 -7.48 4.55
CA CYS A 51 10.46 -6.15 4.02
C CYS A 51 9.35 -5.12 4.29
N PHE A 52 8.10 -5.48 4.02
CA PHE A 52 6.95 -4.61 4.29
C PHE A 52 6.75 -4.36 5.79
N LEU A 53 6.92 -5.40 6.60
CA LEU A 53 6.85 -5.31 8.07
C LEU A 53 7.91 -4.36 8.63
N ALA A 54 9.12 -4.37 8.10
CA ALA A 54 10.22 -3.52 8.54
C ALA A 54 9.92 -2.03 8.32
N VAL A 55 9.35 -1.66 7.16
CA VAL A 55 8.95 -0.26 6.90
C VAL A 55 7.89 0.21 7.89
N ALA A 56 6.91 -0.65 8.17
CA ALA A 56 5.74 -0.31 8.99
C ALA A 56 5.98 -0.36 10.51
N GLN A 57 7.16 -0.83 10.97
CA GLN A 57 7.30 -1.25 12.39
C GLN A 57 7.31 -0.10 13.40
N ALA A 58 7.70 1.11 13.01
CA ALA A 58 7.77 2.26 13.91
C ALA A 58 6.47 3.06 14.01
N SER A 59 5.56 2.90 13.05
CA SER A 59 4.31 3.64 13.06
C SER A 59 3.33 3.11 14.10
N LYS A 60 2.55 4.02 14.70
CA LYS A 60 1.38 3.68 15.52
C LYS A 60 0.15 3.33 14.67
N GLN A 61 0.13 3.73 13.38
CA GLN A 61 -0.92 3.35 12.45
C GLN A 61 -0.74 1.88 12.04
N PRO A 62 -1.78 1.04 12.16
CA PRO A 62 -1.68 -0.36 11.75
C PRO A 62 -1.53 -0.47 10.23
N LEU A 63 -0.50 -1.19 9.78
CA LEU A 63 -0.36 -1.53 8.36
C LEU A 63 -1.57 -2.30 7.84
N LYS A 64 -1.83 -2.19 6.54
CA LYS A 64 -2.83 -2.97 5.81
C LYS A 64 -2.26 -3.42 4.48
N PHE A 65 -2.37 -4.72 4.16
CA PHE A 65 -2.15 -5.19 2.81
C PHE A 65 -3.50 -5.44 2.16
N ILE A 66 -3.83 -4.63 1.15
CA ILE A 66 -5.16 -4.59 0.56
C ILE A 66 -5.12 -5.28 -0.80
N VAL A 67 -6.00 -6.26 -1.01
CA VAL A 67 -6.19 -6.97 -2.27
C VAL A 67 -7.59 -6.67 -2.77
N VAL A 68 -7.70 -6.18 -4.01
CA VAL A 68 -9.00 -5.94 -4.66
C VAL A 68 -9.03 -6.67 -5.98
N GLN A 69 -10.09 -7.43 -6.23
CA GLN A 69 -10.23 -8.29 -7.41
C GLN A 69 -11.48 -7.94 -8.22
N TYR A 70 -11.28 -7.73 -9.50
CA TYR A 70 -12.34 -7.61 -10.50
C TYR A 70 -12.30 -8.83 -11.44
N HIS A 71 -13.43 -9.48 -11.60
CA HIS A 71 -13.61 -10.67 -12.43
C HIS A 71 -14.53 -10.34 -13.61
N GLY A 72 -13.96 -9.82 -14.70
CA GLY A 72 -14.71 -9.49 -15.93
C GLY A 72 -14.53 -10.50 -17.06
N ALA A 73 -13.67 -11.51 -16.87
CA ALA A 73 -13.40 -12.58 -17.83
C ALA A 73 -13.47 -13.97 -17.16
N ALA A 74 -13.36 -15.02 -17.95
CA ALA A 74 -13.33 -16.39 -17.43
C ALA A 74 -12.14 -16.59 -16.46
N LYS A 75 -12.29 -17.48 -15.48
CA LYS A 75 -11.24 -17.79 -14.48
C LYS A 75 -9.93 -18.32 -15.09
N THR A 76 -9.99 -18.84 -16.31
CA THR A 76 -8.83 -19.32 -17.07
C THR A 76 -7.99 -18.19 -17.66
N VAL A 77 -8.52 -16.97 -17.72
CA VAL A 77 -7.79 -15.79 -18.20
C VAL A 77 -6.96 -15.23 -17.04
N ALA A 78 -5.64 -15.21 -17.23
CA ALA A 78 -4.74 -14.63 -16.22
C ALA A 78 -5.09 -13.17 -15.92
N PRO A 79 -5.10 -12.74 -14.66
CA PRO A 79 -5.40 -11.37 -14.31
C PRO A 79 -4.22 -10.44 -14.65
N LEU A 80 -4.54 -9.22 -15.01
CA LEU A 80 -3.60 -8.11 -14.90
C LEU A 80 -3.44 -7.77 -13.42
N VAL A 81 -2.21 -7.45 -13.00
CA VAL A 81 -1.93 -7.08 -11.61
C VAL A 81 -1.42 -5.65 -11.57
N LEU A 82 -2.05 -4.81 -10.76
CA LEU A 82 -1.60 -3.46 -10.44
C LEU A 82 -1.11 -3.44 -9.01
N VAL A 83 0.12 -2.99 -8.81
CA VAL A 83 0.70 -2.80 -7.47
C VAL A 83 0.83 -1.31 -7.21
N GLY A 84 0.25 -0.83 -6.11
CA GLY A 84 0.23 0.59 -5.77
C GLY A 84 0.91 0.87 -4.44
N LYS A 85 2.02 1.62 -4.46
CA LYS A 85 2.67 2.11 -3.24
C LYS A 85 1.66 2.87 -2.39
N GLY A 86 1.51 2.47 -1.13
CA GLY A 86 0.52 2.98 -0.20
C GLY A 86 1.13 3.57 1.07
N ILE A 87 2.27 4.27 0.97
CA ILE A 87 2.89 4.95 2.10
C ILE A 87 2.08 6.22 2.39
N THR A 88 1.23 6.16 3.40
CA THR A 88 0.27 7.25 3.70
C THR A 88 0.93 8.48 4.31
N PHE A 89 2.10 8.31 4.88
CA PHE A 89 3.04 9.39 5.21
C PHE A 89 4.46 8.84 5.28
N ASP A 90 5.42 9.55 4.69
CA ASP A 90 6.82 9.14 4.63
C ASP A 90 7.74 10.20 5.23
N THR A 91 8.33 9.88 6.37
CA THR A 91 9.36 10.72 6.99
C THR A 91 10.77 10.35 6.55
N GLY A 92 10.94 9.25 5.79
CA GLY A 92 12.22 8.62 5.53
C GLY A 92 12.65 7.62 6.60
N GLY A 93 11.91 7.50 7.70
CA GLY A 93 12.29 6.67 8.85
C GLY A 93 13.49 7.24 9.58
N VAL A 94 14.47 6.38 9.92
CA VAL A 94 15.72 6.81 10.57
C VAL A 94 16.59 7.63 9.62
N SER A 95 16.57 7.35 8.30
CA SER A 95 17.16 8.19 7.25
C SER A 95 16.24 9.39 6.97
N LEU A 96 16.07 10.26 7.99
CA LEU A 96 15.05 11.30 8.04
C LEU A 96 15.19 12.31 6.90
N LYS A 97 14.08 12.58 6.22
CA LYS A 97 13.99 13.63 5.19
C LYS A 97 14.21 15.03 5.81
N PRO A 98 14.71 16.00 5.02
CA PRO A 98 14.67 17.42 5.42
C PRO A 98 13.23 17.85 5.73
N ALA A 99 13.07 18.80 6.66
CA ALA A 99 11.74 19.30 7.04
C ALA A 99 11.05 20.06 5.88
N ALA A 100 11.82 20.70 5.01
CA ALA A 100 11.28 21.40 3.84
C ALA A 100 10.53 20.39 2.93
N GLU A 101 9.30 20.73 2.56
CA GLU A 101 8.43 19.96 1.68
C GLU A 101 8.04 18.55 2.21
N MET A 102 8.35 18.23 3.48
CA MET A 102 7.95 16.93 4.07
C MET A 102 6.42 16.77 4.14
N ASP A 103 5.66 17.86 4.22
CA ASP A 103 4.20 17.85 4.17
C ASP A 103 3.63 17.31 2.85
N GLU A 104 4.40 17.39 1.76
CA GLU A 104 4.05 16.77 0.48
C GLU A 104 4.12 15.24 0.51
N MET A 105 4.75 14.64 1.51
CA MET A 105 4.82 13.19 1.70
C MET A 105 3.46 12.55 2.01
N LYS A 106 2.39 13.33 2.17
CA LYS A 106 1.00 12.86 2.08
C LYS A 106 0.67 12.25 0.71
N PHE A 107 1.38 12.63 -0.35
CA PHE A 107 1.19 12.11 -1.70
C PHE A 107 1.90 10.79 -1.97
N ASP A 108 2.68 10.28 -1.04
CA ASP A 108 3.50 9.07 -1.22
C ASP A 108 2.68 7.77 -1.30
N MET A 109 1.38 7.90 -1.18
CA MET A 109 0.38 6.88 -1.46
C MET A 109 -0.35 7.07 -2.81
N GLY A 110 0.17 7.90 -3.70
CA GLY A 110 -0.41 8.16 -5.02
C GLY A 110 -0.57 6.92 -5.89
N GLY A 111 0.32 5.93 -5.74
CA GLY A 111 0.20 4.61 -6.36
C GLY A 111 -1.05 3.86 -5.91
N ALA A 112 -1.30 3.79 -4.59
CA ALA A 112 -2.51 3.21 -4.02
C ALA A 112 -3.78 3.91 -4.50
N ALA A 113 -3.76 5.24 -4.51
CA ALA A 113 -4.87 6.05 -4.99
C ALA A 113 -5.19 5.78 -6.47
N SER A 114 -4.15 5.63 -7.30
CA SER A 114 -4.27 5.30 -8.72
C SER A 114 -4.86 3.91 -8.94
N VAL A 115 -4.45 2.92 -8.15
CA VAL A 115 -5.00 1.56 -8.19
C VAL A 115 -6.48 1.56 -7.83
N LEU A 116 -6.89 2.23 -6.73
CA LEU A 116 -8.29 2.34 -6.33
C LEU A 116 -9.13 3.08 -7.39
N GLY A 117 -8.59 4.18 -7.93
CA GLY A 117 -9.23 4.92 -9.01
C GLY A 117 -9.43 4.09 -10.28
N THR A 118 -8.43 3.29 -10.65
CA THR A 118 -8.49 2.38 -11.80
C THR A 118 -9.53 1.28 -11.57
N LEU A 119 -9.52 0.64 -10.41
CA LEU A 119 -10.49 -0.40 -10.06
C LEU A 119 -11.93 0.13 -10.10
N ARG A 120 -12.17 1.35 -9.61
CA ARG A 120 -13.47 2.00 -9.75
C ARG A 120 -13.88 2.20 -11.20
N ALA A 121 -12.95 2.67 -12.06
CA ALA A 121 -13.24 2.88 -13.48
C ALA A 121 -13.52 1.55 -14.18
N VAL A 122 -12.71 0.53 -13.94
CA VAL A 122 -12.86 -0.82 -14.49
C VAL A 122 -14.21 -1.43 -14.07
N ALA A 123 -14.56 -1.31 -12.79
CA ALA A 123 -15.84 -1.83 -12.27
C ALA A 123 -17.07 -1.16 -12.92
N GLN A 124 -16.96 0.13 -13.27
CA GLN A 124 -18.01 0.86 -13.99
C GLN A 124 -18.07 0.52 -15.48
N LEU A 125 -16.91 0.39 -16.13
CA LEU A 125 -16.80 0.13 -17.59
C LEU A 125 -17.02 -1.34 -17.95
N LYS A 126 -16.83 -2.25 -16.97
CA LYS A 126 -17.02 -3.70 -17.11
C LYS A 126 -16.29 -4.34 -18.31
N PRO A 127 -15.00 -4.06 -18.52
CA PRO A 127 -14.25 -4.68 -19.61
C PRO A 127 -14.10 -6.19 -19.38
N LYS A 128 -13.92 -6.96 -20.46
CA LYS A 128 -13.73 -8.43 -20.41
C LYS A 128 -12.28 -8.78 -20.01
N ILE A 129 -11.85 -8.40 -18.82
CA ILE A 129 -10.54 -8.71 -18.24
C ILE A 129 -10.70 -9.16 -16.78
N ASN A 130 -9.70 -9.84 -16.24
CA ASN A 130 -9.54 -10.01 -14.80
C ASN A 130 -8.46 -9.02 -14.32
N LEU A 131 -8.69 -8.36 -13.20
CA LEU A 131 -7.77 -7.37 -12.63
C LEU A 131 -7.63 -7.59 -11.15
N VAL A 132 -6.39 -7.53 -10.66
CA VAL A 132 -6.06 -7.55 -9.23
C VAL A 132 -5.30 -6.28 -8.88
N GLY A 133 -5.77 -5.56 -7.87
CA GLY A 133 -5.04 -4.46 -7.25
C GLY A 133 -4.42 -4.93 -5.94
N LEU A 134 -3.13 -4.69 -5.77
CA LEU A 134 -2.37 -4.94 -4.53
C LEU A 134 -1.89 -3.61 -3.98
N ILE A 135 -2.19 -3.34 -2.71
CA ILE A 135 -1.83 -2.08 -2.06
C ILE A 135 -1.20 -2.38 -0.70
N PRO A 136 0.12 -2.40 -0.59
CA PRO A 136 0.80 -2.37 0.70
C PRO A 136 0.67 -0.95 1.29
N ALA A 137 -0.14 -0.80 2.34
CA ALA A 137 -0.42 0.48 2.98
C ALA A 137 0.16 0.53 4.38
N CYS A 138 1.05 1.50 4.63
CA CYS A 138 1.64 1.78 5.94
C CYS A 138 2.15 3.22 6.01
N GLU A 139 2.74 3.60 7.14
CA GLU A 139 3.55 4.81 7.28
C GLU A 139 5.02 4.43 7.50
N ASN A 140 5.94 5.22 6.96
CA ASN A 140 7.37 5.16 7.26
C ASN A 140 7.74 6.25 8.28
N MET A 141 7.92 5.85 9.53
CA MET A 141 8.09 6.78 10.64
C MET A 141 9.42 6.53 11.38
N PRO A 142 10.05 7.59 11.94
CA PRO A 142 11.16 7.43 12.87
C PRO A 142 10.65 6.98 14.23
N GLY A 143 11.49 6.34 15.00
CA GLY A 143 11.14 5.94 16.37
C GLY A 143 12.06 4.87 16.93
N GLY A 144 11.89 4.54 18.19
CA GLY A 144 12.71 3.52 18.86
C GLY A 144 12.52 2.10 18.32
N GLY A 145 11.41 1.84 17.62
CA GLY A 145 11.16 0.57 16.94
C GLY A 145 11.46 0.58 15.44
N ALA A 146 12.00 1.68 14.88
CA ALA A 146 12.25 1.80 13.44
C ALA A 146 13.35 0.84 12.97
N VAL A 147 13.22 0.39 11.72
CA VAL A 147 14.31 -0.29 11.02
C VAL A 147 15.48 0.68 10.83
N LYS A 148 16.70 0.18 10.99
CA LYS A 148 17.93 0.97 10.92
C LYS A 148 18.72 0.65 9.65
N PRO A 149 19.43 1.61 9.08
CA PRO A 149 20.43 1.30 8.07
C PRO A 149 21.40 0.22 8.55
N GLY A 150 21.61 -0.82 7.73
CA GLY A 150 22.38 -2.01 8.06
C GLY A 150 21.57 -3.16 8.66
N ASP A 151 20.28 -2.97 8.98
CA ASP A 151 19.41 -4.09 9.35
C ASP A 151 19.16 -5.00 8.14
N VAL A 152 19.19 -6.31 8.38
CA VAL A 152 18.91 -7.32 7.36
C VAL A 152 17.54 -7.94 7.64
N VAL A 153 16.68 -7.96 6.63
CA VAL A 153 15.34 -8.54 6.70
C VAL A 153 15.17 -9.64 5.66
N THR A 154 14.25 -10.56 5.89
CA THR A 154 13.91 -11.62 4.93
C THR A 154 12.65 -11.24 4.16
N SER A 155 12.73 -11.24 2.83
CA SER A 155 11.59 -11.00 1.94
C SER A 155 10.65 -12.21 1.89
N MET A 156 9.44 -12.01 1.36
CA MET A 156 8.48 -13.10 1.14
C MET A 156 9.01 -14.22 0.23
N SER A 157 9.95 -13.92 -0.67
CA SER A 157 10.63 -14.92 -1.52
C SER A 157 11.74 -15.70 -0.80
N GLY A 158 12.01 -15.39 0.48
CA GLY A 158 13.08 -16.02 1.27
C GLY A 158 14.46 -15.40 1.10
N GLN A 159 14.60 -14.38 0.25
CA GLN A 159 15.86 -13.66 0.06
C GLN A 159 16.09 -12.68 1.20
N THR A 160 17.34 -12.53 1.61
CA THR A 160 17.75 -11.49 2.57
C THR A 160 17.99 -10.17 1.85
N VAL A 161 17.51 -9.08 2.47
CA VAL A 161 17.65 -7.71 1.97
C VAL A 161 18.34 -6.88 3.03
N ASP A 162 19.49 -6.29 2.68
CA ASP A 162 20.19 -5.32 3.50
C ASP A 162 19.60 -3.92 3.27
N ILE A 163 19.10 -3.30 4.32
CA ILE A 163 18.46 -1.98 4.26
C ILE A 163 19.53 -0.92 4.51
N LEU A 164 20.09 -0.37 3.44
CA LEU A 164 21.14 0.66 3.56
C LEU A 164 20.54 2.07 3.77
N ASN A 165 19.33 2.30 3.32
CA ASN A 165 18.63 3.59 3.43
C ASN A 165 17.16 3.36 3.68
N THR A 166 16.64 3.84 4.82
CA THR A 166 15.25 3.66 5.20
C THR A 166 14.28 4.60 4.47
N ASP A 167 14.81 5.58 3.73
CA ASP A 167 14.04 6.46 2.84
C ASP A 167 13.85 5.86 1.42
N ALA A 168 14.35 4.65 1.19
CA ALA A 168 14.12 3.89 -0.05
C ALA A 168 13.03 2.80 0.13
N GLU A 169 12.07 3.03 1.00
CA GLU A 169 11.03 2.12 1.49
C GLU A 169 10.07 1.62 0.40
N GLY A 170 9.95 2.36 -0.70
CA GLY A 170 9.13 1.95 -1.84
C GLY A 170 9.53 0.58 -2.40
N ARG A 171 10.82 0.28 -2.49
CA ARG A 171 11.32 -1.02 -2.97
C ARG A 171 11.02 -2.17 -2.02
N PRO A 172 11.27 -2.05 -0.70
CA PRO A 172 10.89 -3.08 0.26
C PRO A 172 9.39 -3.34 0.38
N THR A 173 8.54 -2.36 0.07
CA THR A 173 7.08 -2.49 0.19
C THR A 173 6.42 -3.10 -1.06
N LEU A 174 7.04 -2.99 -2.23
CA LEU A 174 6.54 -3.50 -3.51
C LEU A 174 7.21 -4.80 -3.93
#